data_a6b158efdc011a33f72e1316b6770f52
#
_entry.id   a6b158efdc011a33f72e1316b6770f52
#
_cell.length_a   1.000
_cell.length_b   1.000
_cell.length_c   1.000
_cell.angle_alpha   90.00
_cell.angle_beta   90.00
_cell.angle_gamma   90.00
#
_symmetry.space_group_name_H-M   'P 1'
#
loop_
_entity.id
_entity.type
_entity.pdbx_description
1 polymer ?
#
loop_
_entity_poly.entity_id
_entity_poly.type
_entity_poly.pdbx_seq_one_letter_code
_entity_poly.pdbx_strand_id
1 'polypeptide(L)'
;RKYILTQEFKVRGNYPGQRTRSFANSDLKDIIQDYITPFGGKITEFPMPDETNKDDNNIYNGAFQYTTSRDRSWIHVDGFNNWAGVLYMTPDAPLSSGTGFYKYKDGTAYESDLKILDNKSEIDAFCQDLTRWEQVDKVGNVFNRLILFNSKRYHMSLDYFGNSKENGRLFQVFFFSTER
;
A
#
# COMPACT_ATOMS: atom_id res chain seq x y z
N ARG A 1 -6.80 -14.39 8.67
CA ARG A 1 -5.39 -14.30 9.05
C ARG A 1 -4.70 -15.67 9.12
N LYS A 2 -5.24 -16.67 9.87
CA LYS A 2 -4.61 -18.00 10.00
C LYS A 2 -4.28 -18.63 8.65
N TYR A 3 -5.22 -18.63 7.70
CA TYR A 3 -5.01 -19.12 6.35
C TYR A 3 -3.89 -18.35 5.62
N ILE A 4 -3.85 -17.02 5.71
CA ILE A 4 -2.83 -16.22 5.04
C ILE A 4 -1.41 -16.50 5.56
N LEU A 5 -1.26 -16.78 6.84
CA LEU A 5 0.03 -17.13 7.42
C LEU A 5 0.58 -18.49 6.93
N THR A 6 -0.24 -19.35 6.32
CA THR A 6 0.21 -20.58 5.66
C THR A 6 0.69 -20.36 4.22
N GLN A 7 0.43 -19.19 3.64
CA GLN A 7 0.78 -18.88 2.26
C GLN A 7 2.26 -18.54 2.09
N GLU A 8 2.72 -18.64 0.84
CA GLU A 8 4.08 -18.30 0.47
C GLU A 8 4.21 -16.79 0.20
N PHE A 9 5.17 -16.16 0.85
CA PHE A 9 5.54 -14.76 0.67
C PHE A 9 6.84 -14.69 -0.12
N LYS A 10 6.78 -14.93 -1.42
CA LYS A 10 7.96 -15.07 -2.30
C LYS A 10 8.01 -14.03 -3.43
N VAL A 11 6.96 -13.26 -3.63
CA VAL A 11 6.96 -12.21 -4.64
C VAL A 11 7.85 -11.07 -4.17
N ARG A 12 8.75 -10.64 -5.05
CA ARG A 12 9.69 -9.55 -4.80
C ARG A 12 9.40 -8.38 -5.72
N GLY A 13 9.61 -7.17 -5.25
CA GLY A 13 9.40 -5.95 -6.01
C GLY A 13 9.99 -4.74 -5.28
N ASN A 14 9.67 -3.55 -5.77
CA ASN A 14 10.12 -2.30 -5.16
C ASN A 14 9.18 -1.91 -3.98
N TYR A 15 9.19 -2.70 -2.94
CA TYR A 15 8.45 -2.48 -1.70
C TYR A 15 9.17 -3.16 -0.52
N PRO A 16 8.98 -2.69 0.73
CA PRO A 16 9.60 -3.31 1.89
C PRO A 16 8.95 -4.66 2.22
N GLY A 17 9.75 -5.57 2.79
CA GLY A 17 9.27 -6.87 3.26
C GLY A 17 9.02 -7.89 2.15
N GLN A 18 8.07 -8.78 2.38
CA GLN A 18 7.73 -9.86 1.47
C GLN A 18 6.23 -9.90 1.19
N ARG A 19 5.87 -10.32 -0.03
CA ARG A 19 4.51 -10.30 -0.55
C ARG A 19 4.10 -11.67 -1.09
N THR A 20 2.82 -12.00 -0.98
CA THR A 20 2.19 -13.13 -1.68
C THR A 20 1.90 -12.76 -3.13
N ARG A 21 1.51 -13.74 -3.94
CA ARG A 21 0.72 -13.46 -5.14
C ARG A 21 -0.60 -12.79 -4.78
N SER A 22 -1.26 -12.23 -5.78
CA SER A 22 -2.60 -11.63 -5.64
C SER A 22 -3.64 -12.67 -5.18
N PHE A 23 -4.53 -12.24 -4.30
CA PHE A 23 -5.74 -12.92 -3.89
C PHE A 23 -7.00 -12.17 -4.36
N ALA A 24 -6.82 -11.20 -5.27
CA ALA A 24 -7.96 -10.48 -5.84
C ALA A 24 -8.85 -11.43 -6.64
N ASN A 25 -10.16 -11.25 -6.48
CA ASN A 25 -11.21 -11.99 -7.19
C ASN A 25 -12.47 -11.12 -7.28
N SER A 26 -13.51 -11.62 -7.93
CA SER A 26 -14.79 -10.92 -8.11
C SER A 26 -15.45 -10.58 -6.77
N ASP A 27 -15.47 -11.50 -5.82
CA ASP A 27 -16.12 -11.26 -4.52
C ASP A 27 -15.43 -10.12 -3.76
N LEU A 28 -14.09 -10.09 -3.78
CA LEU A 28 -13.32 -9.00 -3.17
C LEU A 28 -13.57 -7.67 -3.88
N LYS A 29 -13.69 -7.70 -5.22
CA LYS A 29 -14.05 -6.51 -6.01
C LYS A 29 -15.41 -5.97 -5.60
N ASP A 30 -16.42 -6.82 -5.44
CA ASP A 30 -17.77 -6.42 -5.08
C ASP A 30 -17.81 -5.80 -3.68
N ILE A 31 -17.08 -6.39 -2.72
CA ILE A 31 -16.92 -5.81 -1.37
C ILE A 31 -16.29 -4.41 -1.43
N ILE A 32 -15.22 -4.23 -2.20
CA ILE A 32 -14.56 -2.93 -2.34
C ILE A 32 -15.48 -1.93 -3.08
N GLN A 33 -16.24 -2.40 -4.08
CA GLN A 33 -17.21 -1.57 -4.79
C GLN A 33 -18.25 -0.97 -3.84
N ASP A 34 -18.77 -1.77 -2.90
CA ASP A 34 -19.74 -1.29 -1.92
C ASP A 34 -19.18 -0.14 -1.06
N TYR A 35 -17.93 -0.26 -0.62
CA TYR A 35 -17.27 0.79 0.17
C TYR A 35 -16.93 2.04 -0.64
N ILE A 36 -16.52 1.89 -1.91
CA ILE A 36 -16.00 3.03 -2.70
C ILE A 36 -17.09 3.79 -3.44
N THR A 37 -18.25 3.19 -3.69
CA THR A 37 -19.35 3.78 -4.47
C THR A 37 -19.69 5.23 -4.06
N PRO A 38 -19.81 5.58 -2.77
CA PRO A 38 -20.14 6.95 -2.37
C PRO A 38 -19.04 7.98 -2.70
N PHE A 39 -17.81 7.57 -2.89
CA PHE A 39 -16.65 8.43 -3.05
C PHE A 39 -16.10 8.47 -4.47
N GLY A 40 -16.02 7.31 -5.13
CA GLY A 40 -15.37 7.14 -6.43
C GLY A 40 -16.29 6.67 -7.56
N GLY A 41 -17.53 6.30 -7.24
CA GLY A 41 -18.45 5.71 -8.22
C GLY A 41 -18.10 4.26 -8.54
N LYS A 42 -18.27 3.86 -9.80
CA LYS A 42 -18.05 2.48 -10.24
C LYS A 42 -16.57 2.17 -10.42
N ILE A 43 -16.14 0.97 -10.00
CA ILE A 43 -14.81 0.44 -10.29
C ILE A 43 -14.72 0.11 -11.79
N THR A 44 -13.78 0.76 -12.47
CA THR A 44 -13.49 0.58 -13.90
C THR A 44 -12.36 -0.39 -14.15
N GLU A 45 -11.41 -0.49 -13.23
CA GLU A 45 -10.27 -1.39 -13.29
C GLU A 45 -10.00 -2.01 -11.91
N PHE A 46 -9.94 -3.34 -11.85
CA PHE A 46 -9.60 -4.08 -10.64
C PHE A 46 -8.69 -5.25 -11.05
N PRO A 47 -7.36 -5.04 -11.07
CA PRO A 47 -6.43 -6.08 -11.48
C PRO A 47 -6.59 -7.32 -10.61
N MET A 48 -6.80 -8.48 -11.23
CA MET A 48 -6.94 -9.76 -10.54
C MET A 48 -6.39 -10.91 -11.40
N PRO A 49 -5.92 -11.99 -10.77
CA PRO A 49 -5.49 -13.18 -11.49
C PRO A 49 -6.67 -13.86 -12.21
N ASP A 50 -6.42 -14.38 -13.39
CA ASP A 50 -7.29 -15.27 -14.15
C ASP A 50 -6.52 -16.49 -14.67
N GLU A 51 -7.15 -17.33 -15.48
CA GLU A 51 -6.51 -18.55 -16.01
C GLU A 51 -5.28 -18.27 -16.90
N THR A 52 -5.19 -17.08 -17.49
CA THR A 52 -4.10 -16.71 -18.41
C THR A 52 -2.91 -16.06 -17.68
N ASN A 53 -3.14 -15.45 -16.51
CA ASN A 53 -2.15 -14.64 -15.80
C ASN A 53 -1.97 -15.01 -14.32
N LYS A 54 -2.51 -16.17 -13.86
CA LYS A 54 -2.45 -16.61 -12.45
C LYS A 54 -1.04 -16.68 -11.87
N ASP A 55 -0.05 -16.78 -12.70
CA ASP A 55 1.37 -16.83 -12.34
C ASP A 55 2.06 -15.46 -12.47
N ASP A 56 1.35 -14.40 -12.89
CA ASP A 56 1.92 -13.07 -13.01
C ASP A 56 2.14 -12.45 -11.62
N ASN A 57 3.40 -12.29 -11.27
CA ASN A 57 3.81 -11.65 -10.02
C ASN A 57 3.65 -10.11 -10.04
N ASN A 58 3.28 -9.51 -11.17
CA ASN A 58 3.06 -8.06 -11.29
C ASN A 58 1.62 -7.66 -10.93
N ILE A 59 0.72 -8.61 -10.70
CA ILE A 59 -0.60 -8.31 -10.15
C ILE A 59 -0.47 -8.13 -8.64
N TYR A 60 -0.42 -6.88 -8.19
CA TYR A 60 -0.24 -6.54 -6.78
C TYR A 60 -1.56 -6.33 -6.02
N ASN A 61 -2.64 -6.00 -6.73
CA ASN A 61 -3.95 -5.81 -6.10
C ASN A 61 -4.39 -7.07 -5.35
N GLY A 62 -4.83 -6.91 -4.10
CA GLY A 62 -5.27 -8.01 -3.24
C GLY A 62 -4.16 -8.89 -2.68
N ALA A 63 -2.89 -8.58 -2.91
CA ALA A 63 -1.77 -9.34 -2.33
C ALA A 63 -1.62 -9.06 -0.83
N PHE A 64 -1.19 -10.07 -0.07
CA PHE A 64 -0.80 -9.90 1.33
C PHE A 64 0.70 -9.62 1.42
N GLN A 65 1.05 -8.73 2.33
CA GLN A 65 2.43 -8.33 2.56
C GLN A 65 2.72 -8.31 4.06
N TYR A 66 3.94 -8.66 4.44
CA TYR A 66 4.40 -8.40 5.79
C TYR A 66 5.75 -7.69 5.78
N THR A 67 5.94 -6.88 6.80
CA THR A 67 7.20 -6.21 7.12
C THR A 67 7.59 -6.48 8.57
N THR A 68 8.88 -6.37 8.86
CA THR A 68 9.46 -6.61 10.18
C THR A 68 10.30 -5.40 10.62
N SER A 69 10.81 -5.41 11.84
CA SER A 69 11.68 -4.35 12.36
C SER A 69 12.98 -4.12 11.54
N ARG A 70 13.30 -5.05 10.64
CA ARG A 70 14.48 -4.94 9.74
C ARG A 70 14.19 -4.18 8.44
N ASP A 71 12.91 -4.02 8.10
CA ASP A 71 12.49 -3.35 6.88
C ASP A 71 12.52 -1.83 7.04
N ARG A 72 12.55 -1.12 5.91
CA ARG A 72 12.47 0.35 5.83
C ARG A 72 11.57 0.73 4.68
N SER A 73 10.92 1.86 4.83
CA SER A 73 10.10 2.47 3.77
C SER A 73 10.65 3.84 3.39
N TRP A 74 10.04 4.40 2.39
CA TRP A 74 10.27 5.76 1.91
C TRP A 74 8.93 6.39 1.56
N ILE A 75 8.90 7.71 1.45
CA ILE A 75 7.71 8.43 0.99
C ILE A 75 7.58 8.22 -0.52
N HIS A 76 6.39 7.81 -0.98
CA HIS A 76 6.11 7.51 -2.38
C HIS A 76 4.64 7.75 -2.71
N VAL A 77 4.33 7.65 -3.98
CA VAL A 77 2.97 7.52 -4.54
C VAL A 77 2.84 6.18 -5.24
N ASP A 78 1.62 5.68 -5.38
CA ASP A 78 1.31 4.46 -6.13
C ASP A 78 0.84 4.83 -7.54
N GLY A 79 1.67 4.52 -8.56
CA GLY A 79 1.65 5.21 -9.85
C GLY A 79 0.50 4.89 -10.82
N PHE A 80 -0.10 3.69 -10.81
CA PHE A 80 -0.89 3.21 -11.95
C PHE A 80 -2.39 3.36 -11.82
N ASN A 81 -2.95 3.20 -10.64
CA ASN A 81 -4.37 3.28 -10.36
C ASN A 81 -4.70 4.60 -9.65
N ASN A 82 -5.98 5.00 -9.60
CA ASN A 82 -6.35 6.21 -8.86
C ASN A 82 -6.68 5.96 -7.37
N TRP A 83 -6.82 4.68 -6.97
CA TRP A 83 -7.00 4.28 -5.58
C TRP A 83 -5.91 3.33 -5.13
N ALA A 84 -5.44 3.54 -3.92
CA ALA A 84 -4.63 2.60 -3.15
C ALA A 84 -5.31 2.29 -1.81
N GLY A 85 -5.03 1.13 -1.24
CA GLY A 85 -5.59 0.75 0.04
C GLY A 85 -4.75 -0.22 0.83
N VAL A 86 -4.98 -0.22 2.14
CA VAL A 86 -4.32 -1.11 3.09
C VAL A 86 -5.36 -1.66 4.08
N LEU A 87 -5.47 -2.97 4.17
CA LEU A 87 -6.19 -3.66 5.24
C LEU A 87 -5.19 -4.18 6.26
N TYR A 88 -5.19 -3.65 7.49
CA TYR A 88 -4.30 -4.09 8.56
C TYR A 88 -4.74 -5.41 9.17
N MET A 89 -3.82 -6.35 9.33
CA MET A 89 -4.12 -7.73 9.69
C MET A 89 -3.35 -8.29 10.90
N THR A 90 -2.53 -7.48 11.56
CA THR A 90 -1.85 -7.88 12.80
C THR A 90 -2.70 -7.49 14.00
N PRO A 91 -3.21 -8.44 14.79
CA PRO A 91 -3.81 -8.16 16.10
C PRO A 91 -2.78 -7.50 17.01
N ASP A 92 -3.24 -6.61 17.88
CA ASP A 92 -2.41 -5.96 18.91
C ASP A 92 -1.15 -5.24 18.35
N ALA A 93 -1.22 -4.80 17.08
CA ALA A 93 -0.14 -4.02 16.47
C ALA A 93 0.05 -2.68 17.21
N PRO A 94 1.30 -2.16 17.29
CA PRO A 94 1.51 -0.80 17.75
C PRO A 94 0.70 0.18 16.90
N LEU A 95 -0.12 1.01 17.53
CA LEU A 95 -0.98 1.98 16.83
C LEU A 95 -0.16 2.92 15.91
N SER A 96 1.09 3.21 16.31
CA SER A 96 2.03 4.02 15.54
C SER A 96 2.49 3.38 14.23
N SER A 97 2.34 2.05 14.05
CA SER A 97 2.79 1.30 12.87
C SER A 97 1.82 1.33 11.68
N GLY A 98 1.07 2.40 11.55
CA GLY A 98 0.06 2.58 10.51
C GLY A 98 0.60 3.12 9.19
N THR A 99 -0.12 4.08 8.61
CA THR A 99 0.24 4.78 7.37
C THR A 99 0.27 6.28 7.61
N GLY A 100 1.37 6.93 7.25
CA GLY A 100 1.51 8.38 7.27
C GLY A 100 1.29 8.97 5.88
N PHE A 101 0.69 10.17 5.83
CA PHE A 101 0.49 10.97 4.63
C PHE A 101 1.30 12.25 4.73
N TYR A 102 1.88 12.64 3.61
CA TYR A 102 2.88 13.69 3.58
C TYR A 102 2.59 14.70 2.48
N LYS A 103 3.11 15.90 2.65
CA LYS A 103 3.32 16.87 1.58
C LYS A 103 4.79 17.28 1.57
N TYR A 104 5.27 17.65 0.40
CA TYR A 104 6.54 18.33 0.29
C TYR A 104 6.43 19.73 0.90
N LYS A 105 7.43 20.19 1.65
CA LYS A 105 7.35 21.44 2.41
C LYS A 105 7.07 22.67 1.54
N ASP A 106 7.57 22.66 0.31
CA ASP A 106 7.43 23.75 -0.66
C ASP A 106 6.46 23.40 -1.81
N GLY A 107 5.61 22.41 -1.63
CA GLY A 107 4.70 21.89 -2.66
C GLY A 107 3.40 21.33 -2.12
N THR A 108 2.75 20.51 -2.94
CA THR A 108 1.48 19.85 -2.63
C THR A 108 1.66 18.44 -2.05
N ALA A 109 0.58 17.72 -1.85
CA ALA A 109 0.59 16.32 -1.41
C ALA A 109 0.57 15.31 -2.58
N TYR A 110 0.77 15.74 -3.82
CA TYR A 110 0.60 14.94 -5.03
C TYR A 110 1.89 14.87 -5.89
N GLU A 111 1.98 13.85 -6.73
CA GLU A 111 3.13 13.52 -7.58
C GLU A 111 3.57 14.65 -8.52
N SER A 112 2.66 15.52 -8.94
CA SER A 112 2.94 16.60 -9.89
C SER A 112 4.08 17.53 -9.48
N ASP A 113 4.45 17.53 -8.21
CA ASP A 113 5.44 18.44 -7.63
C ASP A 113 6.87 17.89 -7.68
N LEU A 114 7.06 16.60 -7.95
CA LEU A 114 8.39 15.98 -8.08
C LEU A 114 9.00 16.03 -9.49
N LYS A 115 8.39 16.75 -10.44
CA LYS A 115 8.91 16.91 -11.81
C LYS A 115 10.29 17.60 -11.92
N ILE A 116 10.89 17.95 -10.81
CA ILE A 116 12.16 18.67 -10.72
C ILE A 116 13.36 17.72 -10.71
N LEU A 117 13.15 16.40 -10.47
CA LEU A 117 14.23 15.44 -10.32
C LEU A 117 14.31 14.52 -11.53
N ASP A 118 15.43 14.60 -12.25
CA ASP A 118 15.62 13.92 -13.53
C ASP A 118 16.13 12.48 -13.42
N ASN A 119 16.57 12.03 -12.24
CA ASN A 119 17.09 10.68 -12.08
C ASN A 119 16.58 9.96 -10.84
N LYS A 120 16.49 8.62 -10.96
CA LYS A 120 15.97 7.75 -9.91
C LYS A 120 16.73 7.85 -8.58
N SER A 121 18.05 8.01 -8.62
CA SER A 121 18.88 8.08 -7.40
C SER A 121 18.58 9.35 -6.60
N GLU A 122 18.34 10.47 -7.28
CA GLU A 122 17.95 11.74 -6.65
C GLU A 122 16.54 11.65 -6.06
N ILE A 123 15.60 11.03 -6.79
CA ILE A 123 14.24 10.79 -6.32
C ILE A 123 14.27 9.91 -5.06
N ASP A 124 15.02 8.81 -5.07
CA ASP A 124 15.12 7.89 -3.94
C ASP A 124 15.73 8.59 -2.71
N ALA A 125 16.80 9.36 -2.89
CA ALA A 125 17.42 10.14 -1.81
C ALA A 125 16.47 11.21 -1.26
N PHE A 126 15.75 11.89 -2.13
CA PHE A 126 14.75 12.89 -1.77
C PHE A 126 13.59 12.29 -0.96
N CYS A 127 13.07 11.15 -1.39
CA CYS A 127 11.95 10.45 -0.74
C CYS A 127 12.33 9.84 0.63
N GLN A 128 13.62 9.64 0.90
CA GLN A 128 14.13 9.16 2.18
C GLN A 128 14.49 10.29 3.15
N ASP A 129 14.72 11.50 2.67
CA ASP A 129 15.03 12.66 3.49
C ASP A 129 13.78 13.28 4.11
N LEU A 130 13.35 12.75 5.25
CA LEU A 130 12.15 13.19 5.95
C LEU A 130 12.19 14.68 6.37
N THR A 131 13.35 15.33 6.36
CA THR A 131 13.44 16.76 6.69
C THR A 131 12.77 17.64 5.65
N ARG A 132 12.59 17.15 4.43
CA ARG A 132 11.92 17.83 3.30
C ARG A 132 10.40 17.71 3.31
N TRP A 133 9.87 16.83 4.16
CA TRP A 133 8.46 16.47 4.18
C TRP A 133 7.78 16.94 5.45
N GLU A 134 6.51 17.30 5.32
CA GLU A 134 5.62 17.55 6.44
C GLU A 134 4.57 16.43 6.49
N GLN A 135 4.46 15.75 7.64
CA GLN A 135 3.39 14.79 7.85
C GLN A 135 2.09 15.55 8.08
N VAL A 136 1.14 15.40 7.16
CA VAL A 136 -0.14 16.11 7.21
C VAL A 136 -1.26 15.28 7.82
N ASP A 137 -1.10 13.94 7.82
CA ASP A 137 -2.09 13.03 8.39
C ASP A 137 -1.45 11.68 8.72
N LYS A 138 -2.10 10.90 9.57
CA LYS A 138 -1.74 9.50 9.82
C LYS A 138 -2.94 8.66 10.23
N VAL A 139 -2.96 7.41 9.80
CA VAL A 139 -3.94 6.43 10.22
C VAL A 139 -3.26 5.31 10.99
N GLY A 140 -3.70 5.07 12.22
CA GLY A 140 -3.14 4.04 13.09
C GLY A 140 -3.43 2.62 12.62
N ASN A 141 -2.48 1.71 12.87
CA ASN A 141 -2.64 0.29 12.61
C ASN A 141 -3.61 -0.33 13.64
N VAL A 142 -4.82 -0.61 13.20
CA VAL A 142 -5.84 -1.30 13.98
C VAL A 142 -6.26 -2.55 13.22
N PHE A 143 -6.27 -3.69 13.88
CA PHE A 143 -6.68 -4.95 13.27
C PHE A 143 -8.03 -4.82 12.56
N ASN A 144 -8.11 -5.35 11.34
CA ASN A 144 -9.28 -5.33 10.47
C ASN A 144 -9.75 -3.92 10.02
N ARG A 145 -8.89 -2.90 10.12
CA ARG A 145 -9.14 -1.58 9.55
C ARG A 145 -8.70 -1.56 8.09
N LEU A 146 -9.64 -1.26 7.20
CA LEU A 146 -9.36 -0.91 5.81
C LEU A 146 -9.21 0.61 5.70
N ILE A 147 -8.18 1.06 5.02
CA ILE A 147 -8.04 2.44 4.55
C ILE A 147 -7.97 2.45 3.03
N LEU A 148 -8.70 3.37 2.41
CA LEU A 148 -8.67 3.63 0.98
C LEU A 148 -8.32 5.11 0.77
N PHE A 149 -7.43 5.40 -0.15
CA PHE A 149 -6.95 6.75 -0.40
C PHE A 149 -6.54 6.96 -1.86
N ASN A 150 -6.46 8.21 -2.28
CA ASN A 150 -5.96 8.55 -3.61
C ASN A 150 -4.50 8.09 -3.75
N SER A 151 -4.22 7.25 -4.72
CA SER A 151 -2.91 6.62 -4.94
C SER A 151 -1.78 7.63 -5.21
N LYS A 152 -2.12 8.82 -5.72
CA LYS A 152 -1.18 9.91 -6.00
C LYS A 152 -0.80 10.73 -4.78
N ARG A 153 -1.37 10.41 -3.62
CA ARG A 153 -1.02 11.06 -2.37
C ARG A 153 0.28 10.49 -1.82
N TYR A 154 1.23 11.35 -1.48
CA TYR A 154 2.47 10.92 -0.84
C TYR A 154 2.19 10.24 0.49
N HIS A 155 2.69 9.04 0.63
CA HIS A 155 2.49 8.24 1.84
C HIS A 155 3.66 7.29 2.10
N MET A 156 3.75 6.77 3.31
CA MET A 156 4.63 5.65 3.66
C MET A 156 4.08 4.87 4.85
N SER A 157 4.52 3.62 4.99
CA SER A 157 4.31 2.85 6.22
C SER A 157 5.12 3.46 7.37
N LEU A 158 4.50 3.55 8.53
CA LEU A 158 5.13 4.02 9.77
C LEU A 158 5.57 2.82 10.61
N ASP A 159 6.49 3.04 11.51
CA ASP A 159 7.01 2.14 12.52
C ASP A 159 6.92 0.64 12.22
N TYR A 160 8.06 0.02 12.07
CA TYR A 160 8.16 -1.40 11.78
C TYR A 160 8.43 -2.18 13.07
N PHE A 161 7.82 -3.34 13.20
CA PHE A 161 7.89 -4.17 14.41
C PHE A 161 7.90 -5.66 14.07
N GLY A 162 8.21 -6.48 15.08
CA GLY A 162 8.28 -7.92 14.94
C GLY A 162 9.48 -8.40 14.15
N ASN A 163 9.61 -9.72 13.97
CA ASN A 163 10.73 -10.35 13.30
C ASN A 163 10.32 -11.45 12.31
N SER A 164 9.03 -11.72 12.18
CA SER A 164 8.45 -12.73 11.28
C SER A 164 7.06 -12.32 10.80
N LYS A 165 6.48 -13.06 9.86
CA LYS A 165 5.11 -12.84 9.37
C LYS A 165 4.03 -13.03 10.44
N GLU A 166 4.32 -13.82 11.48
CA GLU A 166 3.40 -14.10 12.58
C GLU A 166 3.25 -12.92 13.54
N ASN A 167 4.33 -12.16 13.77
CA ASN A 167 4.38 -11.10 14.76
C ASN A 167 4.80 -9.73 14.17
N GLY A 168 5.07 -9.65 12.88
CA GLY A 168 5.34 -8.40 12.17
C GLY A 168 4.07 -7.71 11.67
N ARG A 169 4.26 -6.65 10.89
CA ARG A 169 3.17 -5.88 10.29
C ARG A 169 2.62 -6.61 9.06
N LEU A 170 1.57 -7.40 9.24
CA LEU A 170 0.85 -8.08 8.17
C LEU A 170 -0.31 -7.19 7.69
N PHE A 171 -0.48 -7.09 6.37
CA PHE A 171 -1.53 -6.29 5.73
C PHE A 171 -1.85 -6.81 4.33
N GLN A 172 -3.02 -6.45 3.80
CA GLN A 172 -3.38 -6.65 2.39
C GLN A 172 -3.34 -5.31 1.66
N VAL A 173 -2.87 -5.29 0.44
CA VAL A 173 -2.80 -4.08 -0.40
C VAL A 173 -3.85 -4.11 -1.49
N PHE A 174 -4.33 -2.92 -1.87
CA PHE A 174 -5.33 -2.72 -2.92
C PHE A 174 -4.87 -1.64 -3.89
N PHE A 175 -5.06 -1.91 -5.19
CA PHE A 175 -4.76 -0.99 -6.28
C PHE A 175 -5.84 -1.14 -7.35
N PHE A 176 -6.67 -0.12 -7.52
CA PHE A 176 -7.78 -0.16 -8.46
C PHE A 176 -8.15 1.24 -8.96
N SER A 177 -8.97 1.31 -10.00
CA SER A 177 -9.44 2.59 -10.57
C SER A 177 -10.95 2.65 -10.58
N THR A 178 -11.50 3.86 -10.44
CA THR A 178 -12.93 4.17 -10.51
C THR A 178 -13.20 5.25 -11.55
N GLU A 179 -14.49 5.53 -11.79
CA GLU A 179 -14.95 6.56 -12.73
C GLU A 179 -14.54 7.98 -12.32
N ARG A 180 -14.26 8.22 -11.05
CA ARG A 180 -13.95 9.53 -10.47
C ARG A 180 -12.65 9.51 -9.72
#